data_340233a812a78ae8f823eabfe3f71ace
#
_entry.id   340233a812a78ae8f823eabfe3f71ace
#
_cell.length_a   1.000
_cell.length_b   1.000
_cell.length_c   1.000
_cell.angle_alpha   90.00
_cell.angle_beta   90.00
_cell.angle_gamma   90.00
#
_symmetry.space_group_name_H-M   'P 1'
#
loop_
_entity.id
_entity.type
_entity.pdbx_description
1 polymer ?
#
loop_
_entity_poly.entity_id
_entity_poly.type
_entity_poly.pdbx_seq_one_letter_code
_entity_poly.pdbx_strand_id
1 'polypeptide(L)'
;MAMAISQKKLVYNEIKEVSFLDELLQWTSNKPLSYWIILICSWLSISLAFYHLYVAVYGTPEGRSFRSVHLSVMMIIAVFIYPAFRNNLKDKIYIKGDSNNFLRIFGFSYDLSIISLILFVQLWTIWDIEAFTMRYGDKYIGDIITGSILIFLVLDATRRAVGWAMVLVAGFFAIHALYANKFFGFFYGPPTRLAKYIDTLFMTSDGIYGIPLYVASTY
;
A
#
# COMPACT_ATOMS: atom_id res chain seq x y z
N MET A 1 31.66 -10.60 -45.40
CA MET A 1 31.18 -11.47 -44.29
C MET A 1 30.70 -10.67 -43.09
N ALA A 2 31.43 -9.68 -42.60
CA ALA A 2 31.04 -8.83 -41.45
C ALA A 2 29.75 -8.01 -41.68
N MET A 3 29.53 -7.48 -42.89
CA MET A 3 28.32 -6.69 -43.23
C MET A 3 27.03 -7.51 -43.19
N ALA A 4 27.09 -8.81 -43.58
CA ALA A 4 25.93 -9.70 -43.54
C ALA A 4 25.55 -10.11 -42.09
N ILE A 5 26.52 -10.16 -41.20
CA ILE A 5 26.32 -10.45 -39.78
C ILE A 5 25.66 -9.25 -39.05
N SER A 6 26.10 -8.03 -39.40
CA SER A 6 25.52 -6.79 -38.89
C SER A 6 24.06 -6.61 -39.32
N GLN A 7 23.75 -6.87 -40.58
CA GLN A 7 22.37 -6.80 -41.10
C GLN A 7 21.46 -7.85 -40.41
N LYS A 8 21.94 -9.08 -40.24
CA LYS A 8 21.18 -10.12 -39.50
C LYS A 8 20.90 -9.74 -38.04
N LYS A 9 21.85 -9.08 -37.40
CA LYS A 9 21.70 -8.62 -36.00
C LYS A 9 20.68 -7.48 -35.88
N LEU A 10 20.67 -6.55 -36.86
CA LEU A 10 19.70 -5.48 -36.93
C LEU A 10 18.28 -6.02 -37.13
N VAL A 11 18.09 -6.89 -38.14
CA VAL A 11 16.80 -7.54 -38.42
C VAL A 11 16.32 -8.38 -37.25
N TYR A 12 17.21 -9.08 -36.54
CA TYR A 12 16.86 -9.85 -35.35
C TYR A 12 16.39 -8.96 -34.18
N ASN A 13 17.03 -7.81 -33.98
CA ASN A 13 16.63 -6.86 -32.94
C ASN A 13 15.30 -6.18 -33.28
N GLU A 14 15.06 -5.80 -34.54
CA GLU A 14 13.78 -5.27 -35.00
C GLU A 14 12.64 -6.28 -34.83
N ILE A 15 12.87 -7.55 -35.19
CA ILE A 15 11.87 -8.63 -34.99
C ILE A 15 11.59 -8.85 -33.50
N LYS A 16 12.61 -8.71 -32.64
CA LYS A 16 12.44 -8.88 -31.19
C LYS A 16 11.68 -7.70 -30.56
N GLU A 17 11.90 -6.46 -31.02
CA GLU A 17 11.13 -5.28 -30.57
C GLU A 17 9.67 -5.35 -31.05
N VAL A 18 9.43 -5.71 -32.31
CA VAL A 18 8.07 -5.90 -32.83
C VAL A 18 7.36 -7.04 -32.10
N SER A 19 8.05 -8.16 -31.82
CA SER A 19 7.49 -9.27 -31.03
C SER A 19 7.14 -8.84 -29.59
N PHE A 20 7.97 -8.00 -28.96
CA PHE A 20 7.68 -7.48 -27.62
C PHE A 20 6.48 -6.52 -27.61
N LEU A 21 6.39 -5.65 -28.61
CA LEU A 21 5.26 -4.73 -28.78
C LEU A 21 3.97 -5.48 -29.12
N ASP A 22 4.04 -6.48 -29.99
CA ASP A 22 2.90 -7.34 -30.33
C ASP A 22 2.44 -8.16 -29.13
N GLU A 23 3.34 -8.66 -28.32
CA GLU A 23 3.05 -9.37 -27.06
C GLU A 23 2.41 -8.43 -26.03
N LEU A 24 2.89 -7.20 -25.91
CA LEU A 24 2.27 -6.15 -25.11
C LEU A 24 0.88 -5.75 -25.62
N LEU A 25 0.72 -5.58 -26.93
CA LEU A 25 -0.56 -5.22 -27.54
C LEU A 25 -1.57 -6.37 -27.45
N GLN A 26 -1.19 -7.61 -27.66
CA GLN A 26 -2.04 -8.78 -27.40
C GLN A 26 -2.39 -8.90 -25.91
N TRP A 27 -1.44 -8.64 -25.04
CA TRP A 27 -1.69 -8.65 -23.60
C TRP A 27 -2.67 -7.54 -23.18
N THR A 28 -2.59 -6.35 -23.76
CA THR A 28 -3.51 -5.23 -23.51
C THR A 28 -4.87 -5.43 -24.15
N SER A 29 -4.95 -5.96 -25.36
CA SER A 29 -6.22 -6.14 -26.08
C SER A 29 -7.09 -7.24 -25.50
N ASN A 30 -6.48 -8.32 -25.01
CA ASN A 30 -7.20 -9.45 -24.40
C ASN A 30 -7.63 -9.21 -22.94
N LYS A 31 -7.21 -8.10 -22.31
CA LYS A 31 -7.42 -7.87 -20.87
C LYS A 31 -7.67 -6.38 -20.57
N PRO A 32 -8.80 -5.82 -20.98
CA PRO A 32 -9.05 -4.39 -20.85
C PRO A 32 -8.98 -3.90 -19.39
N LEU A 33 -9.39 -4.70 -18.42
CA LEU A 33 -9.34 -4.33 -17.01
C LEU A 33 -7.89 -4.24 -16.47
N SER A 34 -7.05 -5.20 -16.83
CA SER A 34 -5.64 -5.17 -16.41
C SER A 34 -4.86 -4.01 -17.03
N TYR A 35 -5.17 -3.62 -18.24
CA TYR A 35 -4.61 -2.42 -18.86
C TYR A 35 -4.95 -1.16 -18.08
N TRP A 36 -6.21 -0.95 -17.73
CA TRP A 36 -6.65 0.20 -16.94
C TRP A 36 -6.01 0.23 -15.54
N ILE A 37 -5.88 -0.91 -14.89
CA ILE A 37 -5.20 -1.02 -13.58
C ILE A 37 -3.74 -0.59 -13.69
N ILE A 38 -3.00 -1.10 -14.68
CA ILE A 38 -1.60 -0.72 -14.89
C ILE A 38 -1.48 0.76 -15.18
N LEU A 39 -2.36 1.29 -16.02
CA LEU A 39 -2.37 2.71 -16.37
C LEU A 39 -2.65 3.59 -15.16
N ILE A 40 -3.62 3.23 -14.33
CA ILE A 40 -3.91 3.91 -13.06
C ILE A 40 -2.70 3.86 -12.12
N CYS A 41 -2.10 2.69 -11.92
CA CYS A 41 -0.91 2.55 -11.08
C CYS A 41 0.27 3.40 -11.60
N SER A 42 0.47 3.42 -12.91
CA SER A 42 1.52 4.23 -13.53
C SER A 42 1.29 5.72 -13.31
N TRP A 43 0.06 6.21 -13.53
CA TRP A 43 -0.30 7.59 -13.26
C TRP A 43 -0.16 7.97 -11.79
N LEU A 44 -0.60 7.12 -10.88
CA LEU A 44 -0.43 7.34 -9.43
C LEU A 44 1.04 7.41 -9.05
N SER A 45 1.88 6.51 -9.57
CA SER A 45 3.31 6.49 -9.30
C SER A 45 4.02 7.73 -9.83
N ILE A 46 3.72 8.14 -11.07
CA ILE A 46 4.28 9.34 -11.69
C ILE A 46 3.83 10.59 -10.93
N SER A 47 2.55 10.69 -10.59
CA SER A 47 2.02 11.83 -9.82
C SER A 47 2.66 11.93 -8.44
N LEU A 48 2.85 10.78 -7.77
CA LEU A 48 3.53 10.74 -6.48
C LEU A 48 5.01 11.16 -6.63
N ALA A 49 5.72 10.72 -7.67
CA ALA A 49 7.09 11.14 -7.93
C ALA A 49 7.19 12.64 -8.17
N PHE A 50 6.32 13.23 -8.98
CA PHE A 50 6.26 14.69 -9.17
C PHE A 50 5.93 15.44 -7.89
N TYR A 51 5.01 14.91 -7.07
CA TYR A 51 4.70 15.49 -5.77
C TYR A 51 5.93 15.49 -4.83
N HIS A 52 6.72 14.41 -4.79
CA HIS A 52 7.97 14.37 -4.03
C HIS A 52 9.01 15.37 -4.57
N LEU A 53 9.17 15.48 -5.88
CA LEU A 53 10.06 16.47 -6.48
C LEU A 53 9.63 17.92 -6.14
N TYR A 54 8.33 18.20 -6.20
CA TYR A 54 7.79 19.48 -5.78
C TYR A 54 8.12 19.78 -4.32
N VAL A 55 7.88 18.83 -3.41
CA VAL A 55 8.18 18.97 -1.99
C VAL A 55 9.67 19.12 -1.72
N ALA A 56 10.53 18.44 -2.48
CA ALA A 56 11.98 18.57 -2.37
C ALA A 56 12.49 19.97 -2.72
N VAL A 57 11.84 20.66 -3.67
CA VAL A 57 12.23 22.01 -4.12
C VAL A 57 11.62 23.11 -3.24
N TYR A 58 10.34 22.98 -2.90
CA TYR A 58 9.58 24.04 -2.22
C TYR A 58 9.43 23.83 -0.72
N GLY A 59 9.91 22.71 -0.19
CA GLY A 59 9.73 22.30 1.20
C GLY A 59 8.47 21.50 1.44
N THR A 60 8.45 20.78 2.57
CA THR A 60 7.28 19.98 2.96
C THR A 60 6.16 20.90 3.42
N PRO A 61 4.91 20.67 2.94
CA PRO A 61 3.73 21.22 3.61
C PRO A 61 3.73 20.72 5.07
N GLU A 62 2.64 20.56 5.72
CA GLU A 62 2.62 19.93 7.03
C GLU A 62 3.10 18.46 6.91
N GLY A 63 4.09 18.08 7.74
CA GLY A 63 4.83 16.81 7.57
C GLY A 63 3.96 15.54 7.71
N ARG A 64 2.86 15.59 8.46
CA ARG A 64 1.91 14.49 8.58
C ARG A 64 1.09 14.34 7.30
N SER A 65 0.59 15.44 6.73
CA SER A 65 -0.16 15.44 5.49
C SER A 65 0.65 14.85 4.36
N PHE A 66 1.91 15.23 4.23
CA PHE A 66 2.82 14.68 3.23
C PHE A 66 2.97 13.16 3.36
N ARG A 67 3.27 12.68 4.57
CA ARG A 67 3.43 11.25 4.86
C ARG A 67 2.14 10.47 4.66
N SER A 68 1.01 11.04 5.04
CA SER A 68 -0.31 10.44 4.89
C SER A 68 -0.67 10.25 3.41
N VAL A 69 -0.42 11.25 2.54
CA VAL A 69 -0.61 11.14 1.09
C VAL A 69 0.28 10.03 0.51
N HIS A 70 1.58 10.04 0.85
CA HIS A 70 2.52 9.00 0.41
C HIS A 70 2.02 7.60 0.77
N LEU A 71 1.69 7.37 2.05
CA LEU A 71 1.22 6.07 2.52
C LEU A 71 -0.04 5.61 1.79
N SER A 72 -1.02 6.49 1.63
CA SER A 72 -2.28 6.15 0.99
C SER A 72 -2.12 5.76 -0.47
N VAL A 73 -1.33 6.53 -1.23
CA VAL A 73 -1.04 6.21 -2.64
C VAL A 73 -0.30 4.89 -2.75
N MET A 74 0.71 4.65 -1.91
CA MET A 74 1.46 3.39 -1.89
C MET A 74 0.58 2.20 -1.52
N MET A 75 -0.33 2.34 -0.55
CA MET A 75 -1.30 1.29 -0.20
C MET A 75 -2.27 1.01 -1.35
N ILE A 76 -2.78 2.02 -2.04
CA ILE A 76 -3.66 1.84 -3.20
C ILE A 76 -2.93 1.09 -4.32
N ILE A 77 -1.70 1.48 -4.63
CA ILE A 77 -0.86 0.77 -5.60
C ILE A 77 -0.64 -0.68 -5.17
N ALA A 78 -0.35 -0.92 -3.89
CA ALA A 78 -0.18 -2.27 -3.36
C ALA A 78 -1.43 -3.14 -3.50
N VAL A 79 -2.63 -2.57 -3.27
CA VAL A 79 -3.92 -3.28 -3.48
C VAL A 79 -4.08 -3.71 -4.95
N PHE A 80 -3.74 -2.83 -5.90
CA PHE A 80 -3.84 -3.15 -7.32
C PHE A 80 -2.80 -4.17 -7.80
N ILE A 81 -1.56 -4.10 -7.28
CA ILE A 81 -0.49 -5.02 -7.67
C ILE A 81 -0.66 -6.40 -7.00
N TYR A 82 -1.16 -6.41 -5.75
CA TYR A 82 -1.33 -7.61 -4.94
C TYR A 82 -2.80 -7.81 -4.55
N PRO A 83 -3.68 -8.25 -5.47
CA PRO A 83 -5.09 -8.47 -5.14
C PRO A 83 -5.26 -9.51 -4.04
N ALA A 84 -6.32 -9.38 -3.22
CA ALA A 84 -6.55 -10.18 -2.01
C ALA A 84 -6.65 -11.68 -2.27
N PHE A 85 -7.31 -12.07 -3.36
CA PHE A 85 -7.53 -13.46 -3.74
C PHE A 85 -6.74 -13.81 -5.01
N ARG A 86 -5.48 -14.14 -4.83
CA ARG A 86 -4.58 -14.54 -5.89
C ARG A 86 -4.53 -16.07 -6.00
N ASN A 87 -5.20 -16.61 -6.98
CA ASN A 87 -5.11 -18.03 -7.31
C ASN A 87 -3.87 -18.29 -8.19
N ASN A 88 -2.73 -18.61 -7.59
CA ASN A 88 -1.45 -18.93 -8.22
C ASN A 88 -0.63 -17.77 -8.82
N LEU A 89 0.69 -17.90 -8.70
CA LEU A 89 1.73 -16.98 -9.19
C LEU A 89 1.73 -16.74 -10.71
N LYS A 90 0.95 -17.51 -11.47
CA LYS A 90 0.82 -17.42 -12.94
C LYS A 90 -0.40 -16.61 -13.39
N ASP A 91 -1.40 -16.45 -12.53
CA ASP A 91 -2.59 -15.66 -12.86
C ASP A 91 -2.35 -14.21 -12.47
N LYS A 92 -1.72 -13.50 -13.40
CA LYS A 92 -1.54 -12.05 -13.29
C LYS A 92 -2.91 -11.39 -13.38
N ILE A 93 -3.29 -10.68 -12.28
CA ILE A 93 -4.32 -9.64 -12.25
C ILE A 93 -5.66 -10.02 -12.95
N TYR A 94 -6.63 -10.52 -12.17
CA TYR A 94 -8.04 -10.73 -12.58
C TYR A 94 -8.27 -11.45 -13.94
N ILE A 95 -7.39 -12.38 -14.30
CA ILE A 95 -7.36 -12.99 -15.62
C ILE A 95 -8.19 -14.26 -15.68
N LYS A 96 -8.90 -14.37 -16.83
CA LYS A 96 -9.66 -15.45 -17.38
C LYS A 96 -8.98 -16.83 -17.17
N GLY A 97 -9.29 -17.47 -16.09
CA GLY A 97 -9.10 -18.88 -15.80
C GLY A 97 -10.37 -19.38 -15.13
N ASP A 98 -10.64 -20.63 -15.17
CA ASP A 98 -11.85 -21.36 -14.71
C ASP A 98 -12.24 -21.16 -13.22
N SER A 99 -11.94 -20.01 -12.62
CA SER A 99 -12.38 -19.69 -11.28
C SER A 99 -13.80 -19.15 -11.30
N ASN A 100 -14.63 -19.63 -10.41
CA ASN A 100 -16.01 -19.20 -10.18
C ASN A 100 -16.12 -17.68 -10.27
N ASN A 101 -16.97 -17.17 -11.14
CA ASN A 101 -17.26 -15.74 -11.28
C ASN A 101 -17.56 -15.06 -9.94
N PHE A 102 -18.11 -15.81 -9.00
CA PHE A 102 -18.38 -15.36 -7.63
C PHE A 102 -17.10 -14.94 -6.88
N LEU A 103 -16.06 -15.76 -6.85
CA LEU A 103 -14.80 -15.43 -6.16
C LEU A 103 -14.10 -14.23 -6.78
N ARG A 104 -14.21 -14.06 -8.08
CA ARG A 104 -13.64 -12.91 -8.78
C ARG A 104 -14.37 -11.60 -8.44
N ILE A 105 -15.70 -11.62 -8.44
CA ILE A 105 -16.52 -10.46 -8.06
C ILE A 105 -16.28 -10.13 -6.58
N PHE A 106 -16.27 -11.13 -5.71
CA PHE A 106 -16.02 -10.95 -4.28
C PHE A 106 -14.63 -10.35 -4.01
N GLY A 107 -13.58 -10.85 -4.68
CA GLY A 107 -12.23 -10.31 -4.57
C GLY A 107 -12.13 -8.85 -5.02
N PHE A 108 -12.75 -8.52 -6.14
CA PHE A 108 -12.79 -7.14 -6.62
C PHE A 108 -13.55 -6.21 -5.68
N SER A 109 -14.71 -6.64 -5.17
CA SER A 109 -15.51 -5.86 -4.21
C SER A 109 -14.75 -5.65 -2.89
N TYR A 110 -14.02 -6.66 -2.43
CA TYR A 110 -13.15 -6.55 -1.25
C TYR A 110 -12.04 -5.52 -1.48
N ASP A 111 -11.32 -5.59 -2.59
CA ASP A 111 -10.24 -4.65 -2.90
C ASP A 111 -10.76 -3.22 -3.07
N LEU A 112 -11.93 -3.04 -3.67
CA LEU A 112 -12.59 -1.74 -3.76
C LEU A 112 -12.98 -1.19 -2.38
N SER A 113 -13.46 -2.06 -1.48
CA SER A 113 -13.75 -1.68 -0.09
C SER A 113 -12.49 -1.23 0.65
N ILE A 114 -11.37 -1.94 0.48
CA ILE A 114 -10.08 -1.55 1.06
C ILE A 114 -9.63 -0.17 0.54
N ILE A 115 -9.72 0.09 -0.76
CA ILE A 115 -9.40 1.40 -1.35
C ILE A 115 -10.29 2.49 -0.76
N SER A 116 -11.60 2.23 -0.61
CA SER A 116 -12.54 3.18 -0.01
C SER A 116 -12.19 3.49 1.45
N LEU A 117 -11.77 2.49 2.22
CA LEU A 117 -11.30 2.69 3.60
C LEU A 117 -9.98 3.48 3.66
N ILE A 118 -9.05 3.23 2.74
CA ILE A 118 -7.82 4.03 2.64
C ILE A 118 -8.15 5.50 2.41
N LEU A 119 -9.02 5.80 1.44
CA LEU A 119 -9.45 7.17 1.15
C LEU A 119 -10.20 7.80 2.33
N PHE A 120 -11.04 7.05 3.03
CA PHE A 120 -11.74 7.52 4.23
C PHE A 120 -10.75 7.93 5.33
N VAL A 121 -9.77 7.07 5.66
CA VAL A 121 -8.73 7.38 6.65
C VAL A 121 -7.93 8.61 6.25
N GLN A 122 -7.59 8.71 4.96
CA GLN A 122 -6.87 9.86 4.41
C GLN A 122 -7.65 11.16 4.60
N LEU A 123 -8.93 11.17 4.19
CA LEU A 123 -9.79 12.33 4.35
C LEU A 123 -9.95 12.72 5.83
N TRP A 124 -10.16 11.74 6.72
CA TRP A 124 -10.25 11.98 8.16
C TRP A 124 -9.00 12.67 8.72
N THR A 125 -7.83 12.24 8.27
CA THR A 125 -6.55 12.74 8.77
C THR A 125 -6.23 14.16 8.28
N ILE A 126 -6.65 14.52 7.04
CA ILE A 126 -6.29 15.79 6.40
C ILE A 126 -7.37 16.86 6.58
N TRP A 127 -8.64 16.48 6.73
CA TRP A 127 -9.76 17.41 6.73
C TRP A 127 -9.61 18.56 7.74
N ASP A 128 -9.15 18.23 8.95
CA ASP A 128 -8.87 19.21 9.99
C ASP A 128 -7.63 18.75 10.78
N ILE A 129 -6.47 18.98 10.18
CA ILE A 129 -5.21 18.48 10.72
C ILE A 129 -4.82 19.16 12.02
N GLU A 130 -5.21 20.43 12.22
CA GLU A 130 -4.95 21.16 13.46
C GLU A 130 -5.76 20.58 14.61
N ALA A 131 -7.09 20.46 14.44
CA ALA A 131 -7.95 19.85 15.45
C ALA A 131 -7.58 18.37 15.68
N PHE A 132 -7.22 17.63 14.65
CA PHE A 132 -6.75 16.25 14.78
C PHE A 132 -5.48 16.17 15.64
N THR A 133 -4.51 17.05 15.43
CA THR A 133 -3.26 17.09 16.20
C THR A 133 -3.49 17.50 17.64
N MET A 134 -4.41 18.42 17.90
CA MET A 134 -4.75 18.88 19.25
C MET A 134 -5.51 17.83 20.07
N ARG A 135 -6.18 16.88 19.44
CA ARG A 135 -6.92 15.80 20.13
C ARG A 135 -6.04 14.65 20.65
N TYR A 136 -4.73 14.71 20.48
CA TYR A 136 -3.84 13.68 21.00
C TYR A 136 -4.04 13.48 22.52
N GLY A 137 -4.34 12.25 22.90
CA GLY A 137 -4.63 11.87 24.29
C GLY A 137 -6.11 11.98 24.72
N ASP A 138 -6.98 12.63 23.94
CA ASP A 138 -8.41 12.86 24.24
C ASP A 138 -9.23 11.64 23.88
N LYS A 139 -8.97 10.50 23.78
CA LYS A 139 -9.80 9.30 23.58
C LYS A 139 -11.08 9.54 22.72
N TYR A 140 -10.95 10.38 21.69
CA TYR A 140 -12.05 10.64 20.78
C TYR A 140 -12.38 9.35 20.00
N ILE A 141 -13.64 8.90 20.09
CA ILE A 141 -14.07 7.62 19.54
C ILE A 141 -13.81 7.55 18.02
N GLY A 142 -14.02 8.65 17.30
CA GLY A 142 -13.75 8.74 15.87
C GLY A 142 -12.28 8.44 15.52
N ASP A 143 -11.34 8.99 16.28
CA ASP A 143 -9.91 8.79 16.07
C ASP A 143 -9.48 7.37 16.43
N ILE A 144 -10.09 6.75 17.44
CA ILE A 144 -9.85 5.35 17.80
C ILE A 144 -10.34 4.40 16.70
N ILE A 145 -11.53 4.63 16.15
CA ILE A 145 -12.08 3.83 15.05
C ILE A 145 -11.22 3.98 13.80
N THR A 146 -10.92 5.21 13.41
CA THR A 146 -10.12 5.50 12.20
C THR A 146 -8.69 4.96 12.33
N GLY A 147 -8.08 5.10 13.51
CA GLY A 147 -6.76 4.52 13.80
C GLY A 147 -6.76 3.00 13.77
N SER A 148 -7.82 2.35 14.27
CA SER A 148 -7.99 0.89 14.17
C SER A 148 -8.09 0.44 12.72
N ILE A 149 -8.83 1.19 11.89
CA ILE A 149 -8.94 0.93 10.44
C ILE A 149 -7.57 1.08 9.78
N LEU A 150 -6.82 2.14 10.11
CA LEU A 150 -5.47 2.33 9.55
C LEU A 150 -4.54 1.17 9.91
N ILE A 151 -4.50 0.73 11.16
CA ILE A 151 -3.69 -0.40 11.59
C ILE A 151 -4.05 -1.66 10.79
N PHE A 152 -5.35 -1.94 10.64
CA PHE A 152 -5.83 -3.05 9.83
C PHE A 152 -5.38 -2.94 8.37
N LEU A 153 -5.49 -1.76 7.75
CA LEU A 153 -5.10 -1.51 6.36
C LEU A 153 -3.59 -1.72 6.14
N VAL A 154 -2.76 -1.25 7.07
CA VAL A 154 -1.31 -1.45 7.01
C VAL A 154 -0.96 -2.93 7.16
N LEU A 155 -1.62 -3.66 8.06
CA LEU A 155 -1.43 -5.10 8.22
C LEU A 155 -1.90 -5.88 6.97
N ASP A 156 -3.02 -5.49 6.36
CA ASP A 156 -3.48 -6.12 5.11
C ASP A 156 -2.53 -5.84 3.95
N ALA A 157 -2.04 -4.60 3.80
CA ALA A 157 -1.02 -4.26 2.80
C ALA A 157 0.29 -5.03 3.02
N THR A 158 0.73 -5.18 4.26
CA THR A 158 1.91 -5.98 4.63
C THR A 158 1.69 -7.46 4.30
N ARG A 159 0.52 -8.01 4.62
CA ARG A 159 0.16 -9.38 4.27
C ARG A 159 0.23 -9.62 2.76
N ARG A 160 -0.26 -8.68 1.98
CA ARG A 160 -0.27 -8.77 0.50
C ARG A 160 1.11 -8.69 -0.11
N ALA A 161 1.94 -7.75 0.34
CA ALA A 161 3.24 -7.46 -0.25
C ALA A 161 4.35 -8.38 0.27
N VAL A 162 4.38 -8.65 1.58
CA VAL A 162 5.47 -9.37 2.27
C VAL A 162 5.04 -10.77 2.71
N GLY A 163 3.74 -10.93 3.03
CA GLY A 163 3.19 -12.21 3.48
C GLY A 163 2.89 -12.26 4.98
N TRP A 164 2.41 -13.43 5.43
CA TRP A 164 1.91 -13.63 6.79
C TRP A 164 3.00 -13.54 7.88
N ALA A 165 4.25 -13.85 7.55
CA ALA A 165 5.34 -13.86 8.53
C ALA A 165 5.47 -12.51 9.25
N MET A 166 5.49 -11.40 8.49
CA MET A 166 5.58 -10.04 9.06
C MET A 166 4.32 -9.65 9.84
N VAL A 167 3.15 -10.06 9.39
CA VAL A 167 1.89 -9.80 10.10
C VAL A 167 1.86 -10.52 11.45
N LEU A 168 2.35 -11.77 11.51
CA LEU A 168 2.44 -12.52 12.76
C LEU A 168 3.42 -11.88 13.74
N VAL A 169 4.58 -11.42 13.26
CA VAL A 169 5.55 -10.69 14.10
C VAL A 169 4.94 -9.40 14.64
N ALA A 170 4.32 -8.58 13.78
CA ALA A 170 3.66 -7.35 14.20
C ALA A 170 2.51 -7.63 15.18
N GLY A 171 1.70 -8.68 14.92
CA GLY A 171 0.62 -9.12 15.81
C GLY A 171 1.13 -9.57 17.17
N PHE A 172 2.25 -10.30 17.22
CA PHE A 172 2.88 -10.70 18.48
C PHE A 172 3.25 -9.48 19.32
N PHE A 173 3.92 -8.48 18.73
CA PHE A 173 4.28 -7.27 19.46
C PHE A 173 3.06 -6.42 19.86
N ALA A 174 2.01 -6.40 19.04
CA ALA A 174 0.76 -5.75 19.39
C ALA A 174 0.09 -6.42 20.61
N ILE A 175 0.01 -7.75 20.63
CA ILE A 175 -0.50 -8.52 21.76
C ILE A 175 0.38 -8.31 22.99
N HIS A 176 1.69 -8.34 22.82
CA HIS A 176 2.63 -8.07 23.91
C HIS A 176 2.40 -6.68 24.52
N ALA A 177 2.28 -5.62 23.72
CA ALA A 177 2.05 -4.26 24.22
C ALA A 177 0.74 -4.14 25.02
N LEU A 178 -0.31 -4.86 24.63
CA LEU A 178 -1.61 -4.85 25.31
C LEU A 178 -1.64 -5.70 26.60
N TYR A 179 -0.89 -6.80 26.63
CA TYR A 179 -0.93 -7.80 27.69
C TYR A 179 0.44 -8.10 28.31
N ALA A 180 1.35 -7.14 28.31
CA ALA A 180 2.73 -7.32 28.82
C ALA A 180 2.78 -7.84 30.28
N ASN A 181 1.76 -7.55 31.09
CA ASN A 181 1.65 -8.03 32.46
C ASN A 181 1.35 -9.55 32.60
N LYS A 182 1.04 -10.22 31.49
CA LYS A 182 0.80 -11.67 31.45
C LYS A 182 2.01 -12.48 30.96
N PHE A 183 3.04 -11.80 30.52
CA PHE A 183 4.29 -12.43 30.08
C PHE A 183 5.25 -12.59 31.26
N PHE A 184 6.29 -13.43 31.13
CA PHE A 184 7.24 -13.67 32.21
C PHE A 184 8.64 -13.20 31.85
N GLY A 185 9.48 -12.98 32.87
CA GLY A 185 10.90 -12.65 32.75
C GLY A 185 11.10 -11.34 31.99
N PHE A 186 11.94 -11.37 30.99
CA PHE A 186 12.31 -10.19 30.20
C PHE A 186 11.12 -9.53 29.47
N PHE A 187 10.10 -10.28 29.15
CA PHE A 187 8.90 -9.78 28.47
C PHE A 187 7.81 -9.24 29.42
N TYR A 188 8.04 -9.29 30.74
CA TYR A 188 7.10 -8.70 31.69
C TYR A 188 7.17 -7.18 31.66
N GLY A 189 6.02 -6.50 31.62
CA GLY A 189 5.95 -5.05 31.64
C GLY A 189 4.56 -4.51 31.95
N PRO A 190 4.39 -3.20 32.08
CA PRO A 190 3.07 -2.60 32.27
C PRO A 190 2.24 -2.72 30.99
N PRO A 191 0.98 -3.17 31.06
CA PRO A 191 0.10 -3.31 29.91
C PRO A 191 -0.36 -1.94 29.41
N THR A 192 -0.46 -1.78 28.11
CA THR A 192 -1.02 -0.57 27.50
C THR A 192 -2.51 -0.76 27.23
N ARG A 193 -3.33 0.26 27.54
CA ARG A 193 -4.75 0.25 27.18
C ARG A 193 -4.92 0.35 25.65
N LEU A 194 -5.87 -0.39 25.09
CA LEU A 194 -6.11 -0.44 23.65
C LEU A 194 -6.27 0.95 23.02
N ALA A 195 -7.05 1.84 23.65
CA ALA A 195 -7.24 3.20 23.16
C ALA A 195 -5.91 3.98 23.10
N LYS A 196 -5.06 3.86 24.14
CA LYS A 196 -3.75 4.50 24.16
C LYS A 196 -2.80 3.90 23.11
N TYR A 197 -2.87 2.59 22.88
CA TYR A 197 -2.07 1.91 21.86
C TYR A 197 -2.43 2.41 20.46
N ILE A 198 -3.73 2.50 20.13
CA ILE A 198 -4.23 3.02 18.85
C ILE A 198 -3.83 4.49 18.70
N ASP A 199 -4.06 5.29 19.72
CA ASP A 199 -3.72 6.71 19.75
C ASP A 199 -2.22 6.94 19.48
N THR A 200 -1.35 6.17 20.15
CA THR A 200 0.09 6.21 19.88
C THR A 200 0.43 5.84 18.44
N LEU A 201 -0.13 4.78 17.90
CA LEU A 201 0.17 4.35 16.53
C LEU A 201 -0.39 5.30 15.47
N PHE A 202 -1.53 5.93 15.71
CA PHE A 202 -2.22 6.76 14.75
C PHE A 202 -1.84 8.24 14.84
N MET A 203 -1.66 8.79 16.06
CA MET A 203 -1.55 10.24 16.26
C MET A 203 -0.13 10.72 16.58
N THR A 204 0.79 9.85 17.01
CA THR A 204 2.13 10.29 17.38
C THR A 204 3.17 10.17 16.28
N SER A 205 4.29 10.87 16.47
CA SER A 205 5.49 10.73 15.64
C SER A 205 6.22 9.39 15.83
N ASP A 206 5.86 8.63 16.84
CA ASP A 206 6.43 7.30 17.11
C ASP A 206 5.58 6.17 16.47
N GLY A 207 4.43 6.52 15.91
CA GLY A 207 3.49 5.61 15.26
C GLY A 207 3.73 5.41 13.77
N ILE A 208 2.66 5.03 13.07
CA ILE A 208 2.68 4.69 11.64
C ILE A 208 3.14 5.89 10.80
N TYR A 209 2.66 7.11 11.12
CA TYR A 209 3.08 8.34 10.46
C TYR A 209 4.42 8.90 10.97
N GLY A 210 5.16 8.12 11.76
CA GLY A 210 6.38 8.52 12.42
C GLY A 210 7.66 8.34 11.58
N ILE A 211 8.76 8.04 12.28
CA ILE A 211 10.10 7.96 11.69
C ILE A 211 10.20 6.99 10.51
N PRO A 212 9.65 5.76 10.55
CA PRO A 212 9.77 4.84 9.42
C PRO A 212 9.17 5.40 8.13
N LEU A 213 7.99 6.00 8.23
CA LEU A 213 7.33 6.58 7.08
C LEU A 213 7.98 7.90 6.65
N TYR A 214 8.53 8.67 7.58
CA TYR A 214 9.32 9.85 7.28
C TYR A 214 10.53 9.49 6.41
N VAL A 215 11.30 8.49 6.79
CA VAL A 215 12.44 8.01 5.99
C VAL A 215 11.97 7.52 4.62
N ALA A 216 10.94 6.68 4.56
CA ALA A 216 10.43 6.12 3.30
C ALA A 216 9.84 7.18 2.34
N SER A 217 9.36 8.31 2.86
CA SER A 217 8.78 9.37 2.05
C SER A 217 9.76 10.48 1.66
N THR A 218 10.92 10.55 2.33
CA THR A 218 11.89 11.65 2.13
C THR A 218 13.12 11.20 1.35
N TYR A 219 13.53 9.94 1.46
CA TYR A 219 14.70 9.32 0.80
C TYR A 219 14.28 8.22 -0.18
#